data_f81dad6010e3f0a1aacd2a0f308be07d
#
_entry.id   f81dad6010e3f0a1aacd2a0f308be07d
#
_cell.length_a   1.000
_cell.length_b   1.000
_cell.length_c   1.000
_cell.angle_alpha   90.00
_cell.angle_beta   90.00
_cell.angle_gamma   90.00
#
_symmetry.space_group_name_H-M   'P 1'
#
loop_
_entity.id
_entity.type
_entity.pdbx_description
1 polymer ?
#
loop_
_entity_poly.entity_id
_entity_poly.type
_entity_poly.pdbx_seq_one_letter_code
_entity_poly.pdbx_strand_id
1 'polypeptide(L)'
;MTIHVVQAGETVGSIAESYGVDPARLAADNAVPPSGALAVGQTLVVRFPRQVHAVRAGETLASIAEAYGTTVRRLWQNNWPLGGGAALQPGQVLVISYFDEPLGAAAFNGYAYPYIDMSLLDAELPYLTYLTPFTYGITADGDLLQLEDDALLSAARQRGVRPVMHLSTMTETGQFDTQRATLVLTDSAVQDRLVDQVQQTLRRRGYAGLDVDFESVSYTHLRAHE
;
A
#
# COMPACT_ATOMS: atom_id res chain seq x y z
N MET A 1 22.49 -4.41 0.83
CA MET A 1 21.44 -5.14 1.57
C MET A 1 21.88 -6.60 1.74
N THR A 2 21.75 -7.13 2.95
CA THR A 2 22.04 -8.53 3.27
C THR A 2 20.87 -9.11 4.02
N ILE A 3 20.57 -10.39 3.80
CA ILE A 3 19.58 -11.12 4.60
C ILE A 3 20.34 -11.93 5.64
N HIS A 4 20.04 -11.69 6.92
CA HIS A 4 20.57 -12.46 8.04
C HIS A 4 19.52 -13.46 8.53
N VAL A 5 19.94 -14.71 8.78
CA VAL A 5 19.09 -15.74 9.37
C VAL A 5 19.49 -15.91 10.83
N VAL A 6 18.60 -15.58 11.74
CA VAL A 6 18.84 -15.56 13.19
C VAL A 6 19.26 -16.94 13.71
N GLN A 7 20.37 -16.98 14.43
CA GLN A 7 20.92 -18.17 15.07
C GLN A 7 20.54 -18.22 16.57
N ALA A 8 20.75 -19.37 17.19
CA ALA A 8 20.48 -19.52 18.62
C ALA A 8 21.34 -18.56 19.47
N GLY A 9 20.70 -17.81 20.35
CA GLY A 9 21.36 -16.86 21.27
C GLY A 9 21.64 -15.47 20.67
N GLU A 10 21.31 -15.24 19.41
CA GLU A 10 21.45 -13.90 18.82
C GLU A 10 20.33 -12.94 19.27
N THR A 11 20.67 -11.67 19.31
CA THR A 11 19.78 -10.56 19.63
C THR A 11 19.90 -9.50 18.52
N VAL A 12 18.93 -8.59 18.45
CA VAL A 12 19.03 -7.43 17.54
C VAL A 12 20.35 -6.69 17.74
N GLY A 13 20.78 -6.52 19.01
CA GLY A 13 22.04 -5.84 19.35
C GLY A 13 23.26 -6.57 18.82
N SER A 14 23.38 -7.88 19.07
CA SER A 14 24.56 -8.65 18.61
C SER A 14 24.63 -8.75 17.08
N ILE A 15 23.48 -8.89 16.41
CA ILE A 15 23.41 -8.90 14.95
C ILE A 15 23.81 -7.52 14.39
N ALA A 16 23.26 -6.44 14.95
CA ALA A 16 23.60 -5.09 14.51
C ALA A 16 25.09 -4.78 14.66
N GLU A 17 25.70 -5.20 15.80
CA GLU A 17 27.14 -5.07 16.04
C GLU A 17 27.95 -5.83 14.99
N SER A 18 27.57 -7.07 14.67
CA SER A 18 28.29 -7.90 13.70
C SER A 18 28.33 -7.31 12.29
N TYR A 19 27.29 -6.53 11.92
CA TYR A 19 27.19 -5.84 10.63
C TYR A 19 27.60 -4.36 10.68
N GLY A 20 27.92 -3.83 11.85
CA GLY A 20 28.29 -2.41 12.00
C GLY A 20 27.14 -1.43 11.71
N VAL A 21 25.89 -1.83 12.01
CA VAL A 21 24.68 -1.01 11.83
C VAL A 21 24.09 -0.63 13.19
N ASP A 22 23.26 0.41 13.19
CA ASP A 22 22.55 0.84 14.40
C ASP A 22 21.46 -0.19 14.80
N PRO A 23 21.42 -0.66 16.07
CA PRO A 23 20.44 -1.67 16.51
C PRO A 23 18.98 -1.19 16.45
N ALA A 24 18.73 0.10 16.76
CA ALA A 24 17.37 0.65 16.68
C ALA A 24 16.92 0.73 15.22
N ARG A 25 17.85 1.02 14.31
CA ARG A 25 17.60 1.02 12.88
C ARG A 25 17.32 -0.38 12.36
N LEU A 26 18.13 -1.38 12.73
CA LEU A 26 17.90 -2.76 12.35
C LEU A 26 16.52 -3.25 12.83
N ALA A 27 16.15 -2.92 14.06
CA ALA A 27 14.84 -3.23 14.62
C ALA A 27 13.72 -2.59 13.81
N ALA A 28 13.82 -1.29 13.53
CA ALA A 28 12.83 -0.53 12.76
C ALA A 28 12.67 -1.05 11.33
N ASP A 29 13.76 -1.32 10.62
CA ASP A 29 13.75 -1.83 9.24
C ASP A 29 13.09 -3.22 9.11
N ASN A 30 12.99 -3.95 10.23
CA ASN A 30 12.41 -5.30 10.29
C ASN A 30 11.11 -5.38 11.11
N ALA A 31 10.55 -4.26 11.55
CA ALA A 31 9.35 -4.19 12.40
C ALA A 31 9.43 -5.10 13.64
N VAL A 32 10.62 -5.22 14.23
CA VAL A 32 10.84 -5.99 15.47
C VAL A 32 11.14 -5.04 16.64
N PRO A 33 10.68 -5.33 17.86
CA PRO A 33 11.04 -4.53 19.04
C PRO A 33 12.54 -4.55 19.26
N PRO A 34 13.22 -3.43 19.59
CA PRO A 34 14.66 -3.40 19.82
C PRO A 34 15.18 -4.37 20.91
N SER A 35 14.34 -4.63 21.91
CA SER A 35 14.58 -5.60 22.99
C SER A 35 13.78 -6.89 22.82
N GLY A 36 13.15 -7.11 21.66
CA GLY A 36 12.32 -8.28 21.39
C GLY A 36 13.14 -9.56 21.23
N ALA A 37 12.58 -10.68 21.66
CA ALA A 37 13.15 -11.98 21.35
C ALA A 37 13.00 -12.27 19.86
N LEU A 38 14.09 -12.72 19.25
CA LEU A 38 14.10 -13.18 17.86
C LEU A 38 13.90 -14.71 17.85
N ALA A 39 13.18 -15.21 16.86
CA ALA A 39 13.06 -16.64 16.66
C ALA A 39 14.25 -17.17 15.84
N VAL A 40 14.81 -18.31 16.24
CA VAL A 40 15.83 -18.99 15.42
C VAL A 40 15.24 -19.34 14.06
N GLY A 41 15.97 -18.99 12.99
CA GLY A 41 15.51 -19.12 11.62
C GLY A 41 14.71 -17.91 11.10
N GLN A 42 14.38 -16.94 11.95
CA GLN A 42 13.80 -15.67 11.50
C GLN A 42 14.78 -14.94 10.56
N THR A 43 14.27 -14.36 9.49
CA THR A 43 15.09 -13.56 8.57
C THR A 43 14.99 -12.08 8.91
N LEU A 44 16.14 -11.41 8.93
CA LEU A 44 16.23 -9.96 9.08
C LEU A 44 16.92 -9.36 7.85
N VAL A 45 16.37 -8.25 7.35
CA VAL A 45 16.98 -7.45 6.30
C VAL A 45 17.96 -6.47 6.95
N VAL A 46 19.24 -6.58 6.60
CA VAL A 46 20.29 -5.65 7.04
C VAL A 46 20.58 -4.68 5.91
N ARG A 47 20.32 -3.40 6.14
CA ARG A 47 20.55 -2.31 5.19
C ARG A 47 21.69 -1.43 5.67
N PHE A 48 22.50 -0.93 4.73
CA PHE A 48 23.68 -0.12 5.02
C PHE A 48 23.44 1.32 4.58
N PRO A 49 23.16 2.27 5.52
CA PRO A 49 23.01 3.67 5.18
C PRO A 49 24.31 4.23 4.56
N ARG A 50 24.15 4.91 3.43
CA ARG A 50 25.25 5.64 2.79
C ARG A 50 25.34 7.07 3.29
N GLN A 51 24.16 7.70 3.49
CA GLN A 51 24.07 9.08 3.92
C GLN A 51 22.93 9.22 4.92
N VAL A 52 23.20 9.88 6.03
CA VAL A 52 22.22 10.16 7.08
C VAL A 52 22.19 11.66 7.38
N HIS A 53 21.08 12.13 7.96
CA HIS A 53 20.89 13.51 8.41
C HIS A 53 20.30 13.53 9.82
N ALA A 54 20.91 14.29 10.73
CA ALA A 54 20.34 14.59 12.03
C ALA A 54 19.44 15.81 11.91
N VAL A 55 18.16 15.64 12.15
CA VAL A 55 17.13 16.69 12.03
C VAL A 55 17.44 17.85 12.97
N ARG A 56 17.38 19.08 12.47
CA ARG A 56 17.52 20.31 13.23
C ARG A 56 16.16 20.91 13.56
N ALA A 57 16.10 21.78 14.54
CA ALA A 57 14.89 22.48 14.88
C ALA A 57 14.34 23.29 13.69
N GLY A 58 13.08 23.11 13.37
CA GLY A 58 12.37 23.80 12.28
C GLY A 58 12.54 23.15 10.88
N GLU A 59 13.34 22.09 10.74
CA GLU A 59 13.42 21.37 9.47
C GLU A 59 12.17 20.53 9.22
N THR A 60 11.84 20.38 7.95
CA THR A 60 10.74 19.56 7.44
C THR A 60 11.27 18.52 6.48
N LEU A 61 10.49 17.46 6.21
CA LEU A 61 10.87 16.49 5.16
C LEU A 61 11.05 17.17 3.80
N ALA A 62 10.27 18.22 3.52
CA ALA A 62 10.40 18.97 2.27
C ALA A 62 11.74 19.72 2.19
N SER A 63 12.12 20.46 3.25
CA SER A 63 13.41 21.19 3.27
C SER A 63 14.61 20.25 3.24
N ILE A 64 14.51 19.11 3.93
CA ILE A 64 15.59 18.08 3.90
C ILE A 64 15.67 17.44 2.51
N ALA A 65 14.50 17.08 1.90
CA ALA A 65 14.49 16.53 0.56
C ALA A 65 15.13 17.46 -0.47
N GLU A 66 14.82 18.76 -0.41
CA GLU A 66 15.41 19.78 -1.26
C GLU A 66 16.94 19.89 -1.04
N ALA A 67 17.38 19.97 0.21
CA ALA A 67 18.80 20.09 0.56
C ALA A 67 19.66 18.93 0.05
N TYR A 68 19.09 17.73 -0.04
CA TYR A 68 19.78 16.52 -0.51
C TYR A 68 19.44 16.11 -1.95
N GLY A 69 18.65 16.90 -2.68
CA GLY A 69 18.27 16.59 -4.07
C GLY A 69 17.47 15.31 -4.20
N THR A 70 16.67 14.99 -3.18
CA THR A 70 15.79 13.82 -3.14
C THR A 70 14.31 14.22 -3.07
N THR A 71 13.42 13.28 -2.81
CA THR A 71 11.99 13.55 -2.68
C THR A 71 11.49 13.19 -1.28
N VAL A 72 10.44 13.87 -0.80
CA VAL A 72 9.76 13.54 0.46
C VAL A 72 9.33 12.07 0.48
N ARG A 73 8.79 11.56 -0.65
CA ARG A 73 8.42 10.16 -0.79
C ARG A 73 9.61 9.22 -0.56
N ARG A 74 10.80 9.55 -1.13
CA ARG A 74 12.01 8.75 -0.93
C ARG A 74 12.48 8.77 0.52
N LEU A 75 12.37 9.92 1.19
CA LEU A 75 12.67 10.01 2.62
C LEU A 75 11.75 9.14 3.46
N TRP A 76 10.43 9.11 3.18
CA TRP A 76 9.52 8.18 3.84
C TRP A 76 9.90 6.73 3.60
N GLN A 77 10.12 6.33 2.34
CA GLN A 77 10.51 4.96 1.97
C GLN A 77 11.81 4.51 2.64
N ASN A 78 12.74 5.44 2.90
CA ASN A 78 13.99 5.13 3.56
C ASN A 78 13.88 5.11 5.08
N ASN A 79 12.83 5.65 5.67
CA ASN A 79 12.71 5.89 7.10
C ASN A 79 11.40 5.36 7.68
N TRP A 80 11.08 4.11 7.38
CA TRP A 80 10.03 3.41 8.11
C TRP A 80 10.40 3.34 9.62
N PRO A 81 9.59 3.73 10.57
CA PRO A 81 8.16 4.03 10.55
C PRO A 81 7.86 5.53 10.79
N LEU A 82 8.34 6.45 9.95
CA LEU A 82 8.02 7.87 10.12
C LEU A 82 6.51 8.15 10.11
N GLY A 83 5.68 7.18 9.65
CA GLY A 83 4.25 7.38 9.50
C GLY A 83 3.91 8.61 8.65
N GLY A 84 2.85 8.59 7.89
CA GLY A 84 2.54 9.63 6.91
C GLY A 84 2.30 11.05 7.43
N GLY A 85 2.55 11.35 8.69
CA GLY A 85 2.32 12.67 9.27
C GLY A 85 3.09 13.01 10.53
N ALA A 86 4.02 12.15 10.96
CA ALA A 86 4.79 12.42 12.18
C ALA A 86 5.66 13.67 12.03
N ALA A 87 5.53 14.61 12.95
CA ALA A 87 6.42 15.75 13.05
C ALA A 87 7.83 15.27 13.37
N LEU A 88 8.82 15.76 12.59
CA LEU A 88 10.22 15.47 12.83
C LEU A 88 10.65 16.03 14.19
N GLN A 89 11.45 15.26 14.91
CA GLN A 89 12.02 15.71 16.19
C GLN A 89 13.47 16.15 16.00
N PRO A 90 13.91 17.26 16.59
CA PRO A 90 15.33 17.64 16.60
C PRO A 90 16.19 16.51 17.18
N GLY A 91 17.30 16.19 16.49
CA GLY A 91 18.17 15.06 16.82
C GLY A 91 17.77 13.72 16.23
N GLN A 92 16.56 13.58 15.67
CA GLN A 92 16.15 12.38 14.95
C GLN A 92 17.07 12.14 13.75
N VAL A 93 17.53 10.90 13.58
CA VAL A 93 18.40 10.55 12.45
C VAL A 93 17.58 9.97 11.31
N LEU A 94 17.65 10.61 10.15
CA LEU A 94 17.02 10.15 8.91
C LEU A 94 18.07 9.55 7.97
N VAL A 95 17.74 8.43 7.34
CA VAL A 95 18.51 7.89 6.23
C VAL A 95 18.10 8.60 4.94
N ILE A 96 19.05 9.25 4.32
CA ILE A 96 18.87 9.93 3.03
C ILE A 96 19.04 8.93 1.89
N SER A 97 20.08 8.08 1.96
CA SER A 97 20.35 7.07 0.95
C SER A 97 21.03 5.85 1.55
N TYR A 98 20.93 4.73 0.84
CA TYR A 98 21.63 3.49 1.13
C TYR A 98 22.70 3.20 0.08
N PHE A 99 23.64 2.30 0.38
CA PHE A 99 24.63 1.82 -0.60
C PHE A 99 24.00 0.92 -1.67
N ASP A 100 22.82 0.38 -1.40
CA ASP A 100 22.17 -0.55 -2.31
C ASP A 100 21.64 0.17 -3.55
N GLU A 101 21.96 -0.36 -4.73
CA GLU A 101 21.35 0.06 -5.98
C GLU A 101 19.97 -0.56 -6.11
N PRO A 102 18.95 0.22 -6.55
CA PRO A 102 17.62 -0.32 -6.83
C PRO A 102 17.67 -1.41 -7.90
N LEU A 103 17.03 -2.54 -7.66
CA LEU A 103 16.91 -3.65 -8.62
C LEU A 103 16.02 -3.31 -9.82
N GLY A 104 15.22 -2.25 -9.70
CA GLY A 104 14.28 -1.80 -10.72
C GLY A 104 13.10 -1.05 -10.10
N ALA A 105 12.11 -0.75 -10.94
CA ALA A 105 10.84 -0.18 -10.54
C ALA A 105 9.79 -1.29 -10.39
N ALA A 106 9.02 -1.25 -9.33
CA ALA A 106 7.87 -2.13 -9.12
C ALA A 106 6.62 -1.29 -8.84
N ALA A 107 5.46 -1.76 -9.31
CA ALA A 107 4.17 -1.20 -8.97
C ALA A 107 3.53 -2.03 -7.86
N PHE A 108 3.07 -1.37 -6.82
CA PHE A 108 2.38 -1.99 -5.69
C PHE A 108 0.95 -1.46 -5.61
N ASN A 109 -0.02 -2.37 -5.51
CA ASN A 109 -1.42 -2.05 -5.29
C ASN A 109 -1.81 -2.46 -3.87
N GLY A 110 -2.44 -1.57 -3.13
CA GLY A 110 -3.03 -1.85 -1.83
C GLY A 110 -4.55 -1.81 -1.90
N TYR A 111 -5.22 -2.77 -1.28
CA TYR A 111 -6.67 -2.75 -1.09
C TYR A 111 -7.00 -2.15 0.28
N ALA A 112 -8.04 -1.30 0.31
CA ALA A 112 -8.48 -0.70 1.55
C ALA A 112 -10.01 -0.64 1.65
N TYR A 113 -10.55 -1.04 2.79
CA TYR A 113 -11.96 -0.84 3.09
C TYR A 113 -12.22 0.63 3.45
N PRO A 114 -13.42 1.18 3.17
CA PRO A 114 -13.77 2.56 3.53
C PRO A 114 -13.65 2.89 5.02
N TYR A 115 -13.72 1.89 5.88
CA TYR A 115 -13.62 2.02 7.34
C TYR A 115 -12.20 1.75 7.89
N ILE A 116 -11.17 1.72 7.03
CA ILE A 116 -9.77 1.58 7.46
C ILE A 116 -9.39 2.71 8.40
N ASP A 117 -8.50 2.44 9.36
CA ASP A 117 -7.86 3.48 10.14
C ASP A 117 -7.03 4.37 9.20
N MET A 118 -7.41 5.66 9.12
CA MET A 118 -6.76 6.60 8.22
C MET A 118 -5.31 6.88 8.60
N SER A 119 -4.90 6.67 9.84
CA SER A 119 -3.49 6.78 10.25
C SER A 119 -2.65 5.63 9.70
N LEU A 120 -3.21 4.43 9.65
CA LEU A 120 -2.59 3.28 9.02
C LEU A 120 -2.49 3.49 7.50
N LEU A 121 -3.58 3.93 6.86
CA LEU A 121 -3.56 4.23 5.42
C LEU A 121 -2.49 5.27 5.08
N ASP A 122 -2.41 6.36 5.82
CA ASP A 122 -1.42 7.42 5.61
C ASP A 122 0.03 6.93 5.76
N ALA A 123 0.27 5.96 6.64
CA ALA A 123 1.57 5.34 6.81
C ALA A 123 1.96 4.45 5.61
N GLU A 124 0.99 3.79 4.99
CA GLU A 124 1.21 2.84 3.89
C GLU A 124 1.24 3.49 2.50
N LEU A 125 0.48 4.58 2.29
CA LEU A 125 0.37 5.25 0.99
C LEU A 125 1.71 5.60 0.32
N PRO A 126 2.79 6.00 1.03
CA PRO A 126 4.09 6.28 0.40
C PRO A 126 4.70 5.08 -0.35
N TYR A 127 4.32 3.86 0.00
CA TYR A 127 4.83 2.62 -0.59
C TYR A 127 3.98 2.12 -1.75
N LEU A 128 2.78 2.66 -1.94
CA LEU A 128 1.84 2.24 -2.98
C LEU A 128 2.01 3.03 -4.28
N THR A 129 1.77 2.35 -5.39
CA THR A 129 1.58 2.94 -6.73
C THR A 129 0.10 3.16 -6.97
N TYR A 130 -0.72 2.20 -6.54
CA TYR A 130 -2.17 2.20 -6.67
C TYR A 130 -2.83 1.95 -5.31
N LEU A 131 -4.00 2.53 -5.11
CA LEU A 131 -4.92 2.22 -4.02
C LEU A 131 -6.24 1.75 -4.62
N THR A 132 -6.72 0.61 -4.20
CA THR A 132 -7.98 0.02 -4.64
C THR A 132 -8.98 0.01 -3.48
N PRO A 133 -9.92 0.98 -3.41
CA PRO A 133 -11.03 0.94 -2.46
C PRO A 133 -11.89 -0.30 -2.69
N PHE A 134 -12.13 -1.08 -1.66
CA PHE A 134 -12.88 -2.32 -1.70
C PHE A 134 -14.28 -2.10 -1.13
N THR A 135 -15.36 -2.27 -1.83
CA THR A 135 -15.58 -2.57 -3.25
C THR A 135 -16.91 -1.97 -3.73
N TYR A 136 -16.99 -1.57 -4.98
CA TYR A 136 -18.27 -1.36 -5.65
C TYR A 136 -18.89 -2.72 -5.90
N GLY A 137 -20.18 -2.84 -5.61
CA GLY A 137 -20.94 -4.07 -5.81
C GLY A 137 -21.91 -3.96 -6.98
N ILE A 138 -22.80 -4.95 -7.08
CA ILE A 138 -23.86 -5.02 -8.08
C ILE A 138 -25.17 -5.27 -7.37
N THR A 139 -26.24 -4.52 -7.68
CA THR A 139 -27.58 -4.71 -7.14
C THR A 139 -28.25 -5.96 -7.75
N ALA A 140 -29.40 -6.38 -7.20
CA ALA A 140 -30.17 -7.49 -7.73
C ALA A 140 -30.62 -7.26 -9.19
N ASP A 141 -30.81 -6.00 -9.60
CA ASP A 141 -31.21 -5.61 -10.96
C ASP A 141 -30.00 -5.39 -11.88
N GLY A 142 -28.76 -5.62 -11.40
CA GLY A 142 -27.54 -5.48 -12.17
C GLY A 142 -26.99 -4.05 -12.25
N ASP A 143 -27.48 -3.13 -11.42
CA ASP A 143 -26.96 -1.78 -11.36
C ASP A 143 -25.74 -1.67 -10.42
N LEU A 144 -24.92 -0.64 -10.64
CA LEU A 144 -23.72 -0.41 -9.82
C LEU A 144 -24.09 0.02 -8.40
N LEU A 145 -23.72 -0.79 -7.42
CA LEU A 145 -23.81 -0.45 -6.00
C LEU A 145 -22.66 0.47 -5.61
N GLN A 146 -23.00 1.67 -5.14
CA GLN A 146 -22.01 2.72 -4.82
C GLN A 146 -21.18 2.39 -3.57
N LEU A 147 -19.98 2.95 -3.52
CA LEU A 147 -19.03 2.82 -2.41
C LEU A 147 -18.73 4.22 -1.82
N GLU A 148 -18.70 4.32 -0.49
CA GLU A 148 -18.31 5.53 0.23
C GLU A 148 -16.79 5.58 0.37
N ASP A 149 -16.09 6.00 -0.68
CA ASP A 149 -14.63 5.96 -0.78
C ASP A 149 -13.95 7.35 -0.85
N ASP A 150 -14.68 8.44 -0.63
CA ASP A 150 -14.16 9.81 -0.77
C ASP A 150 -12.91 10.08 0.05
N ALA A 151 -12.88 9.60 1.28
CA ALA A 151 -11.73 9.75 2.17
C ALA A 151 -10.48 9.03 1.61
N LEU A 152 -10.65 7.80 1.10
CA LEU A 152 -9.58 7.01 0.50
C LEU A 152 -9.03 7.68 -0.76
N LEU A 153 -9.92 8.15 -1.64
CA LEU A 153 -9.54 8.84 -2.87
C LEU A 153 -8.79 10.14 -2.60
N SER A 154 -9.25 10.91 -1.60
CA SER A 154 -8.60 12.14 -1.18
C SER A 154 -7.19 11.87 -0.65
N ALA A 155 -7.04 10.93 0.27
CA ALA A 155 -5.74 10.55 0.84
C ALA A 155 -4.77 10.04 -0.23
N ALA A 156 -5.21 9.15 -1.11
CA ALA A 156 -4.40 8.62 -2.20
C ALA A 156 -3.85 9.75 -3.10
N ARG A 157 -4.72 10.67 -3.54
CA ARG A 157 -4.32 11.78 -4.42
C ARG A 157 -3.34 12.73 -3.77
N GLN A 158 -3.52 13.06 -2.49
CA GLN A 158 -2.59 13.91 -1.73
C GLN A 158 -1.18 13.32 -1.66
N ARG A 159 -1.06 12.00 -1.73
CA ARG A 159 0.21 11.26 -1.72
C ARG A 159 0.72 10.88 -3.12
N GLY A 160 0.00 11.26 -4.19
CA GLY A 160 0.35 10.92 -5.57
C GLY A 160 0.15 9.43 -5.89
N VAL A 161 -0.69 8.73 -5.11
CA VAL A 161 -1.11 7.35 -5.36
C VAL A 161 -2.33 7.36 -6.26
N ARG A 162 -2.34 6.52 -7.28
CA ARG A 162 -3.43 6.47 -8.26
C ARG A 162 -4.54 5.52 -7.78
N PRO A 163 -5.79 5.99 -7.62
CA PRO A 163 -6.86 5.10 -7.24
C PRO A 163 -7.30 4.22 -8.41
N VAL A 164 -7.59 2.94 -8.13
CA VAL A 164 -8.18 1.97 -9.07
C VAL A 164 -9.55 1.57 -8.53
N MET A 165 -10.57 1.63 -9.37
CA MET A 165 -11.93 1.20 -9.00
C MET A 165 -11.97 -0.33 -8.92
N HIS A 166 -12.52 -0.87 -7.85
CA HIS A 166 -12.76 -2.31 -7.72
C HIS A 166 -14.24 -2.60 -7.87
N LEU A 167 -14.58 -3.46 -8.82
CA LEU A 167 -15.93 -3.94 -9.09
C LEU A 167 -16.01 -5.43 -8.78
N SER A 168 -16.89 -5.80 -7.87
CA SER A 168 -17.13 -7.19 -7.53
C SER A 168 -18.62 -7.55 -7.57
N THR A 169 -18.94 -8.82 -7.37
CA THR A 169 -20.32 -9.30 -7.25
C THR A 169 -20.90 -9.16 -5.83
N MET A 170 -20.33 -8.24 -5.03
CA MET A 170 -20.79 -7.99 -3.67
C MET A 170 -22.17 -7.37 -3.66
N THR A 171 -23.01 -7.86 -2.76
CA THR A 171 -24.38 -7.40 -2.53
C THR A 171 -24.42 -6.28 -1.50
N GLU A 172 -25.60 -5.66 -1.31
CA GLU A 172 -25.88 -4.66 -0.29
C GLU A 172 -25.67 -5.21 1.15
N THR A 173 -25.67 -6.53 1.31
CA THR A 173 -25.41 -7.19 2.60
C THR A 173 -23.97 -7.61 2.81
N GLY A 174 -23.08 -7.27 1.86
CA GLY A 174 -21.64 -7.58 1.95
C GLY A 174 -21.30 -9.05 1.64
N GLN A 175 -22.16 -9.75 0.88
CA GLN A 175 -21.91 -11.12 0.46
C GLN A 175 -21.65 -11.16 -1.05
N PHE A 176 -20.76 -12.05 -1.50
CA PHE A 176 -20.59 -12.33 -2.92
C PHE A 176 -21.77 -13.16 -3.46
N ASP A 177 -22.29 -12.80 -4.65
CA ASP A 177 -23.46 -13.44 -5.24
C ASP A 177 -23.20 -13.86 -6.69
N THR A 178 -23.12 -15.18 -6.90
CA THR A 178 -22.95 -15.79 -8.22
C THR A 178 -24.09 -15.47 -9.20
N GLN A 179 -25.33 -15.25 -8.69
CA GLN A 179 -26.47 -14.95 -9.55
C GLN A 179 -26.33 -13.58 -10.19
N ARG A 180 -25.80 -12.59 -9.46
CA ARG A 180 -25.49 -11.25 -9.98
C ARG A 180 -24.41 -11.30 -11.06
N ALA A 181 -23.35 -12.08 -10.83
CA ALA A 181 -22.35 -12.32 -11.86
C ALA A 181 -22.98 -12.95 -13.12
N THR A 182 -23.81 -13.98 -12.95
CA THR A 182 -24.50 -14.63 -14.05
C THR A 182 -25.41 -13.66 -14.80
N LEU A 183 -26.20 -12.84 -14.10
CA LEU A 183 -27.06 -11.82 -14.70
C LEU A 183 -26.26 -10.88 -15.61
N VAL A 184 -25.19 -10.30 -15.09
CA VAL A 184 -24.33 -9.37 -15.86
C VAL A 184 -23.68 -10.06 -17.06
N LEU A 185 -23.26 -11.31 -16.92
CA LEU A 185 -22.56 -12.03 -17.99
C LEU A 185 -23.50 -12.58 -19.08
N THR A 186 -24.80 -12.72 -18.81
CA THR A 186 -25.76 -13.35 -19.73
C THR A 186 -26.81 -12.40 -20.30
N ASP A 187 -27.07 -11.26 -19.67
CA ASP A 187 -28.00 -10.23 -20.15
C ASP A 187 -27.24 -9.01 -20.69
N SER A 188 -27.23 -8.86 -22.01
CA SER A 188 -26.53 -7.78 -22.69
C SER A 188 -27.03 -6.38 -22.30
N ALA A 189 -28.33 -6.22 -22.04
CA ALA A 189 -28.88 -4.92 -21.64
C ALA A 189 -28.45 -4.52 -20.22
N VAL A 190 -28.35 -5.48 -19.32
CA VAL A 190 -27.79 -5.28 -17.97
C VAL A 190 -26.31 -4.97 -18.06
N GLN A 191 -25.58 -5.72 -18.89
CA GLN A 191 -24.15 -5.51 -19.10
C GLN A 191 -23.85 -4.10 -19.62
N ASP A 192 -24.53 -3.66 -20.68
CA ASP A 192 -24.35 -2.32 -21.27
C ASP A 192 -24.63 -1.23 -20.24
N ARG A 193 -25.71 -1.35 -19.46
CA ARG A 193 -26.06 -0.39 -18.42
C ARG A 193 -25.01 -0.33 -17.30
N LEU A 194 -24.53 -1.50 -16.82
CA LEU A 194 -23.48 -1.55 -15.82
C LEU A 194 -22.16 -0.94 -16.32
N VAL A 195 -21.79 -1.25 -17.56
CA VAL A 195 -20.58 -0.68 -18.19
C VAL A 195 -20.68 0.85 -18.28
N ASP A 196 -21.83 1.39 -18.66
CA ASP A 196 -22.06 2.83 -18.70
C ASP A 196 -21.94 3.47 -17.31
N GLN A 197 -22.52 2.86 -16.28
CA GLN A 197 -22.43 3.34 -14.90
C GLN A 197 -20.99 3.29 -14.36
N VAL A 198 -20.26 2.22 -14.65
CA VAL A 198 -18.84 2.08 -14.30
C VAL A 198 -18.01 3.16 -15.00
N GLN A 199 -18.16 3.36 -16.31
CA GLN A 199 -17.45 4.39 -17.06
C GLN A 199 -17.72 5.81 -16.54
N GLN A 200 -18.98 6.13 -16.22
CA GLN A 200 -19.36 7.40 -15.62
C GLN A 200 -18.70 7.59 -14.26
N THR A 201 -18.68 6.54 -13.42
CA THR A 201 -18.07 6.58 -12.09
C THR A 201 -16.56 6.73 -12.19
N LEU A 202 -15.87 5.99 -13.07
CA LEU A 202 -14.43 6.14 -13.32
C LEU A 202 -14.07 7.59 -13.66
N ARG A 203 -14.81 8.21 -14.59
CA ARG A 203 -14.55 9.59 -15.03
C ARG A 203 -14.88 10.61 -13.93
N ARG A 204 -16.06 10.51 -13.31
CA ARG A 204 -16.53 11.45 -12.29
C ARG A 204 -15.64 11.43 -11.05
N ARG A 205 -15.21 10.25 -10.63
CA ARG A 205 -14.40 10.07 -9.41
C ARG A 205 -12.89 10.04 -9.70
N GLY A 206 -12.48 10.12 -10.96
CA GLY A 206 -11.07 10.24 -11.35
C GLY A 206 -10.23 9.00 -10.99
N TYR A 207 -10.78 7.83 -11.19
CA TYR A 207 -10.05 6.58 -11.09
C TYR A 207 -9.08 6.41 -12.26
N ALA A 208 -7.93 5.80 -11.99
CA ALA A 208 -6.89 5.55 -13.00
C ALA A 208 -7.11 4.25 -13.78
N GLY A 209 -7.97 3.38 -13.30
CA GLY A 209 -8.27 2.09 -13.91
C GLY A 209 -9.41 1.36 -13.21
N LEU A 210 -9.74 0.19 -13.72
CA LEU A 210 -10.76 -0.73 -13.22
C LEU A 210 -10.10 -2.08 -12.91
N ASP A 211 -10.45 -2.64 -11.78
CA ASP A 211 -10.15 -3.99 -11.33
C ASP A 211 -11.49 -4.74 -11.19
N VAL A 212 -11.66 -5.85 -11.92
CA VAL A 212 -12.90 -6.63 -11.93
C VAL A 212 -12.65 -7.96 -11.23
N ASP A 213 -13.40 -8.19 -10.15
CA ASP A 213 -13.30 -9.38 -9.31
C ASP A 213 -14.66 -10.07 -9.20
N PHE A 214 -14.95 -10.94 -10.16
CA PHE A 214 -16.17 -11.74 -10.19
C PHE A 214 -15.89 -13.14 -9.66
N GLU A 215 -15.99 -13.28 -8.35
CA GLU A 215 -15.78 -14.55 -7.66
C GLU A 215 -16.96 -15.52 -7.86
N SER A 216 -16.65 -16.81 -7.78
CA SER A 216 -17.63 -17.89 -7.82
C SER A 216 -18.47 -17.99 -9.11
N VAL A 217 -17.96 -17.50 -10.24
CA VAL A 217 -18.63 -17.67 -11.54
C VAL A 217 -18.56 -19.13 -12.00
N SER A 218 -19.65 -19.65 -12.54
CA SER A 218 -19.68 -20.99 -13.11
C SER A 218 -18.69 -21.10 -14.27
N TYR A 219 -17.89 -22.17 -14.30
CA TYR A 219 -16.89 -22.44 -15.34
C TYR A 219 -17.45 -22.41 -16.78
N THR A 220 -18.73 -22.62 -16.95
CA THR A 220 -19.41 -22.57 -18.25
C THR A 220 -19.49 -21.17 -18.84
N HIS A 221 -19.39 -20.11 -18.04
CA HIS A 221 -19.45 -18.72 -18.50
C HIS A 221 -18.07 -18.17 -18.92
N LEU A 222 -16.98 -18.73 -18.38
CA LEU A 222 -15.61 -18.30 -18.70
C LEU A 222 -15.14 -18.77 -20.09
N ARG A 223 -15.76 -19.83 -20.65
CA ARG A 223 -15.43 -20.35 -22.00
C ARG A 223 -16.15 -19.68 -23.16
N ALA A 224 -17.10 -18.80 -22.88
CA ALA A 224 -17.90 -18.15 -23.94
C ALA A 224 -17.17 -16.98 -24.63
N HIS A 225 -15.94 -16.64 -24.20
CA HIS A 225 -15.17 -15.50 -24.70
C HIS A 225 -13.75 -15.87 -25.18
N GLU A 226 -13.44 -17.15 -25.35
CA GLU A 226 -12.31 -17.63 -26.13
C GLU A 226 -12.75 -17.84 -27.61
#